data_2d4e193af026708778285634643060e7
#
_entry.id   2d4e193af026708778285634643060e7
#
_cell.length_a   1.000
_cell.length_b   1.000
_cell.length_c   1.000
_cell.angle_alpha   90.00
_cell.angle_beta   90.00
_cell.angle_gamma   90.00
#
_symmetry.space_group_name_H-M   'P 1'
#
loop_
_entity.id
_entity.type
_entity.pdbx_description
1 polymer ?
#
loop_
_entity_poly.entity_id
_entity_poly.type
_entity_poly.pdbx_seq_one_letter_code
_entity_poly.pdbx_strand_id
1 'polypeptide(L)'
;SNTYILKRKILTFTKKFSRKLSKPERKFTADITYGMLASGSCLLTDVCDQLHEPSQKINVVDRLSRHLEKGVSASATSAYLQQVKKWSSSEPIIYIDDSDVVKPDGYKFESLGIVRNGSESTSTKSVYKKGYHVTEACILTSANHPVSIFSKIHSSHEKDYKSANTITFQAIEQGNSLFGKATFVMDRGYDDNKMFLKLDELGQDYVIRLKSNRKLLYLSLIHI
;
A
#
# COMPACT_ATOMS: atom_id res chain seq x y z
N SER A 1 -22.40 15.77 19.17
CA SER A 1 -22.38 15.75 17.68
C SER A 1 -21.53 14.56 17.22
N ASN A 2 -21.95 13.86 16.18
CA ASN A 2 -21.24 12.70 15.61
C ASN A 2 -19.81 13.03 15.20
N THR A 3 -19.57 14.25 14.72
CA THR A 3 -18.25 14.78 14.34
C THR A 3 -17.27 14.77 15.51
N TYR A 4 -17.70 15.16 16.71
CA TYR A 4 -16.86 15.14 17.91
C TYR A 4 -16.46 13.73 18.30
N ILE A 5 -17.39 12.79 18.23
CA ILE A 5 -17.14 11.36 18.53
C ILE A 5 -16.13 10.79 17.53
N LEU A 6 -16.31 11.06 16.25
CA LEU A 6 -15.40 10.61 15.18
C LEU A 6 -13.99 11.20 15.41
N LYS A 7 -13.87 12.49 15.61
CA LYS A 7 -12.58 13.16 15.88
C LYS A 7 -11.87 12.53 17.08
N ARG A 8 -12.60 12.27 18.18
CA ARG A 8 -12.05 11.62 19.38
C ARG A 8 -11.56 10.19 19.09
N LYS A 9 -12.31 9.39 18.31
CA LYS A 9 -11.90 8.04 17.92
C LYS A 9 -10.63 8.08 17.08
N ILE A 10 -10.52 8.96 16.09
CA ILE A 10 -9.34 9.14 15.25
C ILE A 10 -8.14 9.55 16.08
N LEU A 11 -8.27 10.53 16.96
CA LEU A 11 -7.19 10.96 17.85
C LEU A 11 -6.72 9.83 18.79
N THR A 12 -7.64 9.00 19.27
CA THR A 12 -7.31 7.85 20.12
C THR A 12 -6.59 6.77 19.30
N PHE A 13 -7.00 6.55 18.06
CA PHE A 13 -6.36 5.62 17.14
C PHE A 13 -4.95 6.08 16.77
N THR A 14 -4.78 7.31 16.31
CA THR A 14 -3.47 7.84 15.89
C THR A 14 -2.45 7.86 17.04
N LYS A 15 -2.89 8.06 18.28
CA LYS A 15 -2.02 7.97 19.46
C LYS A 15 -1.36 6.60 19.63
N LYS A 16 -1.98 5.51 19.13
CA LYS A 16 -1.43 4.15 19.31
C LYS A 16 -0.11 3.96 18.57
N PHE A 17 0.04 4.55 17.39
CA PHE A 17 1.26 4.42 16.58
C PHE A 17 2.13 5.67 16.55
N SER A 18 1.65 6.79 17.07
CA SER A 18 2.42 8.04 17.10
C SER A 18 3.12 8.35 18.44
N ARG A 19 3.06 7.44 19.43
CA ARG A 19 3.61 7.69 20.78
C ARG A 19 5.09 8.06 20.80
N LYS A 20 5.89 7.46 19.92
CA LYS A 20 7.34 7.69 19.82
C LYS A 20 7.72 8.88 18.93
N LEU A 21 6.73 9.52 18.30
CA LEU A 21 6.95 10.66 17.44
C LEU A 21 7.08 11.95 18.26
N SER A 22 7.76 12.94 17.70
CA SER A 22 7.80 14.30 18.22
C SER A 22 6.41 14.93 18.27
N LYS A 23 6.24 15.99 19.08
CA LYS A 23 4.95 16.69 19.19
C LYS A 23 4.42 17.19 17.82
N PRO A 24 5.25 17.80 16.93
CA PRO A 24 4.81 18.21 15.60
C PRO A 24 4.36 17.05 14.72
N GLU A 25 5.09 15.93 14.71
CA GLU A 25 4.75 14.75 13.92
C GLU A 25 3.45 14.10 14.41
N ARG A 26 3.25 14.02 15.73
CA ARG A 26 1.97 13.54 16.29
C ARG A 26 0.79 14.41 15.88
N LYS A 27 0.99 15.73 15.89
CA LYS A 27 -0.05 16.66 15.42
C LYS A 27 -0.32 16.43 13.94
N PHE A 28 0.73 16.37 13.12
CA PHE A 28 0.59 16.08 11.68
C PHE A 28 -0.17 14.77 11.42
N THR A 29 0.21 13.69 12.08
CA THR A 29 -0.45 12.37 11.92
C THR A 29 -1.95 12.46 12.27
N ALA A 30 -2.30 13.16 13.33
CA ALA A 30 -3.69 13.34 13.73
C ALA A 30 -4.47 14.22 12.74
N ASP A 31 -3.87 15.33 12.31
CA ASP A 31 -4.48 16.30 11.39
C ASP A 31 -4.74 15.68 10.02
N ILE A 32 -3.73 15.00 9.44
CA ILE A 32 -3.87 14.41 8.11
C ILE A 32 -4.90 13.26 8.12
N THR A 33 -4.85 12.39 9.13
CA THR A 33 -5.80 11.28 9.25
C THR A 33 -7.23 11.79 9.42
N TYR A 34 -7.43 12.77 10.30
CA TYR A 34 -8.75 13.34 10.52
C TYR A 34 -9.25 14.08 9.28
N GLY A 35 -8.40 14.95 8.71
CA GLY A 35 -8.78 15.77 7.56
C GLY A 35 -9.14 14.96 6.33
N MET A 36 -8.36 13.93 5.99
CA MET A 36 -8.67 13.01 4.87
C MET A 36 -9.99 12.27 5.09
N LEU A 37 -10.23 11.74 6.29
CA LEU A 37 -11.47 11.05 6.59
C LEU A 37 -12.69 11.96 6.63
N ALA A 38 -12.51 13.21 7.08
CA ALA A 38 -13.60 14.16 7.19
C ALA A 38 -13.95 14.81 5.83
N SER A 39 -12.95 15.04 4.97
CA SER A 39 -13.16 15.63 3.65
C SER A 39 -13.50 14.58 2.58
N GLY A 40 -13.13 13.30 2.79
CA GLY A 40 -13.16 12.28 1.73
C GLY A 40 -12.16 12.56 0.60
N SER A 41 -11.14 13.39 0.84
CA SER A 41 -10.18 13.86 -0.15
C SER A 41 -8.74 13.75 0.38
N CYS A 42 -7.78 13.52 -0.54
CA CYS A 42 -6.34 13.58 -0.27
C CYS A 42 -5.74 14.96 -0.58
N LEU A 43 -6.51 15.91 -1.08
CA LEU A 43 -6.03 17.26 -1.37
C LEU A 43 -5.82 18.03 -0.05
N LEU A 44 -4.61 18.57 0.13
CA LEU A 44 -4.26 19.28 1.38
C LEU A 44 -5.13 20.50 1.65
N THR A 45 -5.66 21.13 0.61
CA THR A 45 -6.62 22.24 0.74
C THR A 45 -7.93 21.80 1.38
N ASP A 46 -8.44 20.62 0.96
CA ASP A 46 -9.69 20.06 1.50
C ASP A 46 -9.50 19.53 2.92
N VAL A 47 -8.36 18.88 3.16
CA VAL A 47 -7.93 18.46 4.50
C VAL A 47 -7.88 19.65 5.45
N CYS A 48 -7.24 20.75 5.00
CA CYS A 48 -7.11 21.98 5.79
C CYS A 48 -8.46 22.57 6.20
N ASP A 49 -9.44 22.57 5.29
CA ASP A 49 -10.78 23.10 5.57
C ASP A 49 -11.50 22.35 6.72
N GLN A 50 -11.18 21.06 6.90
CA GLN A 50 -11.75 20.27 8.00
C GLN A 50 -11.06 20.46 9.35
N LEU A 51 -9.84 21.01 9.36
CA LEU A 51 -9.09 21.21 10.61
C LEU A 51 -9.61 22.39 11.45
N HIS A 52 -10.20 23.37 10.80
CA HIS A 52 -10.73 24.60 11.44
C HIS A 52 -9.70 25.29 12.35
N GLU A 53 -8.45 25.37 11.91
CA GLU A 53 -7.37 26.06 12.62
C GLU A 53 -7.50 27.59 12.48
N PRO A 54 -7.13 28.36 13.51
CA PRO A 54 -7.19 29.84 13.45
C PRO A 54 -6.14 30.44 12.50
N SER A 55 -5.14 29.66 12.09
CA SER A 55 -4.09 30.08 11.16
C SER A 55 -4.63 30.23 9.74
N GLN A 56 -4.00 31.10 8.95
CA GLN A 56 -4.33 31.21 7.52
C GLN A 56 -4.17 29.86 6.81
N LYS A 57 -5.11 29.55 5.91
CA LYS A 57 -5.17 28.28 5.16
C LYS A 57 -3.83 27.92 4.50
N ILE A 58 -3.18 28.88 3.85
CA ILE A 58 -1.90 28.67 3.19
C ILE A 58 -0.82 28.14 4.14
N ASN A 59 -0.73 28.69 5.35
CA ASN A 59 0.25 28.29 6.36
C ASN A 59 0.00 26.86 6.87
N VAL A 60 -1.27 26.45 6.96
CA VAL A 60 -1.65 25.08 7.35
C VAL A 60 -1.30 24.10 6.25
N VAL A 61 -1.61 24.43 4.98
CA VAL A 61 -1.26 23.63 3.81
C VAL A 61 0.26 23.46 3.72
N ASP A 62 1.04 24.53 3.84
CA ASP A 62 2.50 24.51 3.83
C ASP A 62 3.07 23.63 4.96
N ARG A 63 2.49 23.71 6.15
CA ARG A 63 2.88 22.86 7.28
C ARG A 63 2.65 21.38 6.98
N LEU A 64 1.49 21.04 6.45
CA LEU A 64 1.16 19.65 6.07
C LEU A 64 2.07 19.15 4.95
N SER A 65 2.30 19.96 3.92
CA SER A 65 3.17 19.64 2.79
C SER A 65 4.61 19.34 3.23
N ARG A 66 5.20 20.21 4.08
CA ARG A 66 6.55 19.98 4.62
C ARG A 66 6.67 18.70 5.46
N HIS A 67 5.59 18.30 6.15
CA HIS A 67 5.60 17.03 6.86
C HIS A 67 5.49 15.83 5.92
N LEU A 68 4.72 15.93 4.84
CA LEU A 68 4.67 14.89 3.80
C LEU A 68 6.01 14.70 3.10
N GLU A 69 6.71 15.81 2.79
CA GLU A 69 8.04 15.79 2.19
C GLU A 69 9.07 15.03 3.04
N LYS A 70 8.98 15.14 4.37
CA LYS A 70 9.83 14.37 5.29
C LYS A 70 9.51 12.88 5.32
N GLY A 71 8.35 12.48 4.82
CA GLY A 71 7.87 11.11 4.88
C GLY A 71 7.40 10.67 6.26
N VAL A 72 6.97 9.42 6.35
CA VAL A 72 6.54 8.79 7.61
C VAL A 72 7.73 8.10 8.25
N SER A 73 7.96 8.33 9.54
CA SER A 73 9.07 7.71 10.24
C SER A 73 8.92 6.19 10.33
N ALA A 74 10.04 5.45 10.23
CA ALA A 74 10.05 3.99 10.36
C ALA A 74 9.42 3.51 11.68
N SER A 75 9.57 4.29 12.76
CA SER A 75 8.96 3.95 14.05
C SER A 75 7.44 4.04 14.05
N ALA A 76 6.85 4.98 13.30
CA ALA A 76 5.40 5.08 13.12
C ALA A 76 4.87 3.93 12.27
N THR A 77 5.55 3.62 11.16
CA THR A 77 5.20 2.48 10.29
C THR A 77 5.26 1.17 11.07
N SER A 78 6.34 0.93 11.82
CA SER A 78 6.46 -0.26 12.65
C SER A 78 5.35 -0.35 13.70
N ALA A 79 5.04 0.75 14.39
CA ALA A 79 3.96 0.77 15.38
C ALA A 79 2.57 0.56 14.75
N TYR A 80 2.33 1.07 13.55
CA TYR A 80 1.13 0.81 12.77
C TYR A 80 1.02 -0.69 12.44
N LEU A 81 2.06 -1.30 11.88
CA LEU A 81 2.08 -2.71 11.52
C LEU A 81 1.85 -3.62 12.74
N GLN A 82 2.37 -3.25 13.92
CA GLN A 82 2.07 -3.95 15.17
C GLN A 82 0.60 -3.83 15.60
N GLN A 83 -0.10 -2.75 15.26
CA GLN A 83 -1.56 -2.68 15.46
C GLN A 83 -2.29 -3.56 14.45
N VAL A 84 -1.87 -3.57 13.19
CA VAL A 84 -2.45 -4.44 12.14
C VAL A 84 -2.33 -5.90 12.55
N LYS A 85 -1.16 -6.32 13.04
CA LYS A 85 -0.96 -7.69 13.54
C LYS A 85 -1.96 -8.12 14.61
N LYS A 86 -2.43 -7.20 15.45
CA LYS A 86 -3.44 -7.50 16.48
C LYS A 86 -4.85 -7.71 15.91
N TRP A 87 -5.11 -7.26 14.70
CA TRP A 87 -6.42 -7.41 14.03
C TRP A 87 -6.45 -8.57 13.04
N SER A 88 -5.29 -9.16 12.76
CA SER A 88 -5.16 -10.32 11.88
C SER A 88 -5.38 -11.64 12.62
N SER A 89 -5.63 -12.70 11.87
CA SER A 89 -5.48 -14.09 12.34
C SER A 89 -4.00 -14.43 12.57
N SER A 90 -3.74 -15.60 13.18
CA SER A 90 -2.38 -16.14 13.34
C SER A 90 -1.71 -16.43 11.99
N GLU A 91 -2.48 -16.92 11.03
CA GLU A 91 -2.08 -17.20 9.64
C GLU A 91 -2.98 -16.41 8.70
N PRO A 92 -2.63 -15.14 8.42
CA PRO A 92 -3.49 -14.29 7.60
C PRO A 92 -3.39 -14.63 6.12
N ILE A 93 -4.44 -14.31 5.39
CA ILE A 93 -4.40 -14.24 3.93
C ILE A 93 -3.93 -12.85 3.53
N ILE A 94 -2.87 -12.79 2.73
CA ILE A 94 -2.28 -11.57 2.21
C ILE A 94 -2.58 -11.48 0.71
N TYR A 95 -3.28 -10.45 0.32
CA TYR A 95 -3.57 -10.14 -1.08
C TYR A 95 -2.53 -9.17 -1.59
N ILE A 96 -1.90 -9.48 -2.73
CA ILE A 96 -0.98 -8.58 -3.42
C ILE A 96 -1.53 -8.27 -4.80
N ASP A 97 -1.58 -6.98 -5.13
CA ASP A 97 -2.01 -6.52 -6.44
C ASP A 97 -1.25 -5.23 -6.83
N ASP A 98 -1.10 -5.03 -8.13
CA ASP A 98 -0.49 -3.84 -8.71
C ASP A 98 -1.57 -2.96 -9.34
N SER A 99 -1.46 -1.67 -9.12
CA SER A 99 -2.31 -0.64 -9.72
C SER A 99 -1.48 0.41 -10.44
N ASP A 100 -2.12 1.14 -11.34
CA ASP A 100 -1.48 2.23 -12.07
C ASP A 100 -2.04 3.59 -11.66
N VAL A 101 -1.16 4.54 -11.37
CA VAL A 101 -1.52 5.94 -11.12
C VAL A 101 -1.15 6.77 -12.34
N VAL A 102 -2.14 7.06 -13.17
CA VAL A 102 -1.96 7.82 -14.41
C VAL A 102 -1.83 9.32 -14.11
N LYS A 103 -0.79 9.95 -14.65
CA LYS A 103 -0.46 11.38 -14.49
C LYS A 103 -0.07 11.99 -15.85
N PRO A 104 -1.01 12.13 -16.81
CA PRO A 104 -0.70 12.54 -18.18
C PRO A 104 -0.06 13.93 -18.23
N ASP A 105 -0.45 14.84 -17.34
CA ASP A 105 0.02 16.23 -17.26
C ASP A 105 1.10 16.44 -16.19
N GLY A 106 1.71 15.36 -15.72
CA GLY A 106 2.68 15.36 -14.63
C GLY A 106 4.09 15.75 -15.07
N TYR A 107 4.29 16.88 -15.70
CA TYR A 107 5.60 17.29 -16.27
C TYR A 107 6.72 17.52 -15.25
N LYS A 108 6.38 17.73 -13.99
CA LYS A 108 7.35 18.00 -12.90
C LYS A 108 7.56 16.81 -11.97
N PHE A 109 6.89 15.71 -12.20
CA PHE A 109 7.06 14.51 -11.35
C PHE A 109 8.34 13.78 -11.73
N GLU A 110 9.14 13.48 -10.70
CA GLU A 110 10.40 12.76 -10.86
C GLU A 110 10.16 11.31 -11.30
N SER A 111 11.03 10.81 -12.17
CA SER A 111 11.04 9.43 -12.63
C SER A 111 9.69 8.92 -13.16
N LEU A 112 8.88 9.81 -13.73
CA LEU A 112 7.54 9.45 -14.26
C LEU A 112 7.70 8.46 -15.42
N GLY A 113 7.20 7.25 -15.25
CA GLY A 113 7.28 6.17 -16.22
C GLY A 113 6.09 6.14 -17.19
N ILE A 114 5.97 5.02 -17.89
CA ILE A 114 4.84 4.72 -18.77
C ILE A 114 4.09 3.54 -18.17
N VAL A 115 2.81 3.73 -17.91
CA VAL A 115 1.92 2.72 -17.33
C VAL A 115 0.71 2.46 -18.24
N ARG A 116 0.09 1.30 -18.09
CA ARG A 116 -1.12 0.97 -18.81
C ARG A 116 -2.31 1.69 -18.16
N ASN A 117 -3.01 2.50 -18.93
CA ASN A 117 -4.26 3.08 -18.45
C ASN A 117 -5.40 2.05 -18.52
N GLY A 118 -5.71 1.40 -17.42
CA GLY A 118 -6.75 0.37 -17.34
C GLY A 118 -8.14 0.87 -17.71
N SER A 119 -8.46 2.13 -17.37
CA SER A 119 -9.78 2.72 -17.66
C SER A 119 -10.03 3.02 -19.14
N GLU A 120 -8.98 3.25 -19.91
CA GLU A 120 -9.08 3.52 -21.37
C GLU A 120 -8.65 2.30 -22.22
N SER A 121 -8.09 1.28 -21.61
CA SER A 121 -7.67 0.05 -22.30
C SER A 121 -8.86 -0.90 -22.48
N THR A 122 -8.90 -1.56 -23.65
CA THR A 122 -9.88 -2.63 -23.94
C THR A 122 -9.17 -3.98 -24.04
N SER A 123 -9.92 -5.06 -24.24
CA SER A 123 -9.37 -6.39 -24.50
C SER A 123 -8.51 -6.47 -25.78
N THR A 124 -8.79 -5.58 -26.75
CA THR A 124 -8.14 -5.55 -28.08
C THR A 124 -7.12 -4.43 -28.22
N LYS A 125 -7.19 -3.37 -27.37
CA LYS A 125 -6.31 -2.19 -27.48
C LYS A 125 -5.82 -1.76 -26.11
N SER A 126 -4.51 -1.82 -25.90
CA SER A 126 -3.89 -1.26 -24.70
C SER A 126 -3.56 0.22 -24.91
N VAL A 127 -3.92 1.05 -23.93
CA VAL A 127 -3.59 2.49 -23.90
C VAL A 127 -2.54 2.71 -22.81
N TYR A 128 -1.48 3.42 -23.16
CA TYR A 128 -0.38 3.73 -22.25
C TYR A 128 -0.30 5.24 -22.03
N LYS A 129 -0.05 5.63 -20.79
CA LYS A 129 0.11 7.04 -20.39
C LYS A 129 1.25 7.18 -19.39
N LYS A 130 1.70 8.41 -19.17
CA LYS A 130 2.65 8.72 -18.09
C LYS A 130 2.02 8.40 -16.73
N GLY A 131 2.80 7.80 -15.83
CA GLY A 131 2.31 7.40 -14.51
C GLY A 131 3.31 6.62 -13.69
N TYR A 132 2.83 6.09 -12.58
CA TYR A 132 3.56 5.23 -11.68
C TYR A 132 2.80 3.93 -11.47
N HIS A 133 3.52 2.86 -11.19
CA HIS A 133 2.95 1.65 -10.61
C HIS A 133 2.84 1.78 -9.09
N VAL A 134 1.85 1.14 -8.52
CA VAL A 134 1.68 0.98 -7.07
C VAL A 134 1.52 -0.49 -6.78
N THR A 135 2.47 -1.07 -6.04
CA THR A 135 2.31 -2.42 -5.49
C THR A 135 1.73 -2.30 -4.09
N GLU A 136 0.60 -2.93 -3.87
CA GLU A 136 -0.12 -2.93 -2.60
C GLU A 136 -0.20 -4.36 -2.06
N ALA A 137 0.03 -4.53 -0.76
CA ALA A 137 -0.31 -5.76 -0.06
C ALA A 137 -1.23 -5.45 1.11
N CYS A 138 -2.33 -6.19 1.21
CA CYS A 138 -3.29 -6.04 2.30
C CYS A 138 -3.69 -7.38 2.90
N ILE A 139 -4.13 -7.34 4.15
CA ILE A 139 -4.81 -8.44 4.83
C ILE A 139 -6.30 -8.13 5.00
N LEU A 140 -7.11 -9.15 5.19
CA LEU A 140 -8.46 -8.98 5.73
C LEU A 140 -8.41 -9.13 7.24
N THR A 141 -9.03 -8.18 7.95
CA THR A 141 -9.28 -8.30 9.39
C THR A 141 -10.37 -9.34 9.65
N SER A 142 -10.54 -9.74 10.91
CA SER A 142 -11.65 -10.62 11.33
C SER A 142 -13.03 -10.08 10.96
N ALA A 143 -13.17 -8.77 10.73
CA ALA A 143 -14.40 -8.12 10.26
C ALA A 143 -14.45 -7.98 8.72
N ASN A 144 -13.59 -8.68 7.98
CA ASN A 144 -13.47 -8.62 6.51
C ASN A 144 -13.17 -7.22 5.94
N HIS A 145 -12.50 -6.36 6.72
CA HIS A 145 -12.01 -5.08 6.21
C HIS A 145 -10.58 -5.22 5.70
N PRO A 146 -10.28 -4.75 4.47
CA PRO A 146 -8.91 -4.74 3.96
C PRO A 146 -8.08 -3.70 4.70
N VAL A 147 -6.86 -4.09 5.09
CA VAL A 147 -5.90 -3.22 5.77
C VAL A 147 -4.55 -3.39 5.12
N SER A 148 -3.97 -2.28 4.67
CA SER A 148 -2.65 -2.26 4.03
C SER A 148 -1.56 -2.67 5.00
N ILE A 149 -0.64 -3.52 4.53
CA ILE A 149 0.60 -3.87 5.23
C ILE A 149 1.83 -3.45 4.45
N PHE A 150 1.68 -3.19 3.16
CA PHE A 150 2.73 -2.70 2.27
C PHE A 150 2.09 -1.89 1.16
N SER A 151 2.66 -0.73 0.88
CA SER A 151 2.27 0.12 -0.25
C SER A 151 3.51 0.82 -0.79
N LYS A 152 3.80 0.66 -2.07
CA LYS A 152 4.95 1.29 -2.69
C LYS A 152 4.64 1.78 -4.09
N ILE A 153 4.81 3.08 -4.28
CA ILE A 153 4.84 3.70 -5.61
C ILE A 153 6.22 3.45 -6.21
N HIS A 154 6.26 3.05 -7.47
CA HIS A 154 7.51 2.82 -8.18
C HIS A 154 7.38 3.07 -9.69
N SER A 155 8.52 3.23 -10.35
CA SER A 155 8.59 3.43 -11.78
C SER A 155 9.82 2.77 -12.37
N SER A 156 9.69 2.27 -13.60
CA SER A 156 10.82 1.75 -14.39
C SER A 156 11.88 2.81 -14.74
N HIS A 157 11.58 4.10 -14.55
CA HIS A 157 12.49 5.22 -14.76
C HIS A 157 13.26 5.62 -13.50
N GLU A 158 13.01 4.99 -12.35
CA GLU A 158 13.82 5.21 -11.15
C GLU A 158 15.24 4.65 -11.35
N LYS A 159 16.24 5.39 -10.87
CA LYS A 159 17.67 5.06 -11.03
C LYS A 159 18.01 3.65 -10.52
N ASP A 160 17.40 3.24 -9.40
CA ASP A 160 17.70 1.96 -8.74
C ASP A 160 16.63 0.90 -9.00
N TYR A 161 15.71 1.13 -9.95
CA TYR A 161 14.68 0.17 -10.31
C TYR A 161 15.29 -1.07 -10.95
N LYS A 162 14.93 -2.23 -10.46
CA LYS A 162 15.37 -3.53 -11.00
C LYS A 162 14.25 -4.23 -11.78
N SER A 163 13.11 -4.42 -11.15
CA SER A 163 11.93 -5.04 -11.77
C SER A 163 10.70 -4.91 -10.84
N ALA A 164 9.50 -5.07 -11.39
CA ALA A 164 8.27 -5.18 -10.61
C ALA A 164 8.35 -6.33 -9.59
N ASN A 165 8.88 -7.50 -9.99
CA ASN A 165 9.06 -8.64 -9.09
C ASN A 165 9.87 -8.29 -7.83
N THR A 166 10.88 -7.41 -7.95
CA THR A 166 11.67 -6.97 -6.79
C THR A 166 10.81 -6.24 -5.76
N ILE A 167 9.85 -5.45 -6.22
CA ILE A 167 8.92 -4.74 -5.33
C ILE A 167 7.94 -5.72 -4.69
N THR A 168 7.40 -6.65 -5.48
CA THR A 168 6.54 -7.72 -4.96
C THR A 168 7.26 -8.57 -3.92
N PHE A 169 8.54 -8.89 -4.12
CA PHE A 169 9.34 -9.62 -3.12
C PHE A 169 9.48 -8.84 -1.82
N GLN A 170 9.62 -7.51 -1.87
CA GLN A 170 9.59 -6.68 -0.66
C GLN A 170 8.25 -6.78 0.08
N ALA A 171 7.13 -6.83 -0.64
CA ALA A 171 5.81 -7.02 -0.04
C ALA A 171 5.67 -8.41 0.62
N ILE A 172 6.16 -9.47 -0.03
CA ILE A 172 6.18 -10.83 0.53
C ILE A 172 7.07 -10.89 1.77
N GLU A 173 8.28 -10.32 1.72
CA GLU A 173 9.20 -10.25 2.85
C GLU A 173 8.62 -9.46 4.03
N GLN A 174 7.89 -8.38 3.74
CA GLN A 174 7.17 -7.62 4.77
C GLN A 174 6.09 -8.48 5.45
N GLY A 175 5.30 -9.22 4.66
CA GLY A 175 4.29 -10.15 5.20
C GLY A 175 4.92 -11.26 6.04
N ASN A 176 5.98 -11.90 5.53
CA ASN A 176 6.73 -12.92 6.26
C ASN A 176 7.32 -12.39 7.57
N SER A 177 7.96 -11.21 7.54
CA SER A 177 8.52 -10.58 8.75
C SER A 177 7.45 -10.26 9.80
N LEU A 178 6.26 -9.87 9.34
CA LEU A 178 5.17 -9.46 10.25
C LEU A 178 4.47 -10.66 10.88
N PHE A 179 4.22 -11.72 10.11
CA PHE A 179 3.36 -12.84 10.54
C PHE A 179 4.09 -14.17 10.70
N GLY A 180 5.25 -14.35 10.07
CA GLY A 180 5.98 -15.62 10.00
C GLY A 180 5.39 -16.56 8.95
N LYS A 181 4.15 -17.02 9.11
CA LYS A 181 3.41 -17.85 8.16
C LYS A 181 2.16 -17.11 7.68
N ALA A 182 1.89 -17.17 6.37
CA ALA A 182 0.72 -16.58 5.73
C ALA A 182 0.37 -17.33 4.43
N THR A 183 -0.83 -17.07 3.90
CA THR A 183 -1.21 -17.50 2.55
C THR A 183 -1.26 -16.28 1.64
N PHE A 184 -0.41 -16.25 0.60
CA PHE A 184 -0.38 -15.16 -0.38
C PHE A 184 -1.33 -15.43 -1.53
N VAL A 185 -2.18 -14.46 -1.85
CA VAL A 185 -3.15 -14.53 -2.95
C VAL A 185 -2.81 -13.47 -3.99
N MET A 186 -2.58 -13.88 -5.21
CA MET A 186 -2.17 -13.00 -6.31
C MET A 186 -2.88 -13.40 -7.60
N ASP A 187 -3.02 -12.45 -8.50
CA ASP A 187 -3.64 -12.66 -9.79
C ASP A 187 -2.70 -13.38 -10.79
N ARG A 188 -3.16 -13.53 -12.03
CA ARG A 188 -2.43 -14.18 -13.13
C ARG A 188 -1.17 -13.40 -13.56
N GLY A 189 -1.07 -12.12 -13.26
CA GLY A 189 0.11 -11.29 -13.55
C GLY A 189 1.36 -11.84 -12.86
N TYR A 190 1.19 -12.42 -11.69
CA TYR A 190 2.26 -12.97 -10.86
C TYR A 190 2.63 -14.44 -11.16
N ASP A 191 2.06 -15.05 -12.21
CA ASP A 191 2.45 -16.39 -12.66
C ASP A 191 3.87 -16.38 -13.26
N ASP A 192 4.85 -16.44 -12.39
CA ASP A 192 6.29 -16.41 -12.68
C ASP A 192 7.01 -17.41 -11.76
N ASN A 193 7.94 -18.20 -12.32
CA ASN A 193 8.72 -19.18 -11.55
C ASN A 193 9.51 -18.54 -10.41
N LYS A 194 10.02 -17.32 -10.60
CA LYS A 194 10.76 -16.60 -9.54
C LYS A 194 9.85 -16.28 -8.36
N MET A 195 8.55 -16.05 -8.62
CA MET A 195 7.56 -15.80 -7.57
C MET A 195 7.31 -17.07 -6.74
N PHE A 196 7.09 -18.21 -7.41
CA PHE A 196 6.92 -19.49 -6.72
C PHE A 196 8.15 -19.83 -5.88
N LEU A 197 9.35 -19.74 -6.45
CA LEU A 197 10.60 -20.02 -5.73
C LEU A 197 10.76 -19.12 -4.50
N LYS A 198 10.44 -17.84 -4.62
CA LYS A 198 10.54 -16.90 -3.48
C LYS A 198 9.58 -17.26 -2.35
N LEU A 199 8.36 -17.67 -2.67
CA LEU A 199 7.37 -18.09 -1.68
C LEU A 199 7.75 -19.42 -1.02
N ASP A 200 8.24 -20.37 -1.81
CA ASP A 200 8.74 -21.67 -1.33
C ASP A 200 9.96 -21.52 -0.40
N GLU A 201 10.93 -20.66 -0.78
CA GLU A 201 12.10 -20.35 0.06
C GLU A 201 11.70 -19.79 1.44
N LEU A 202 10.64 -19.00 1.49
CA LEU A 202 10.12 -18.43 2.74
C LEU A 202 9.13 -19.35 3.46
N GLY A 203 8.85 -20.55 2.89
CA GLY A 203 7.91 -21.52 3.44
C GLY A 203 6.46 -21.00 3.53
N GLN A 204 6.07 -20.10 2.61
CA GLN A 204 4.74 -19.51 2.58
C GLN A 204 3.78 -20.36 1.74
N ASP A 205 2.49 -20.32 2.10
CA ASP A 205 1.44 -20.86 1.24
C ASP A 205 1.01 -19.79 0.22
N TYR A 206 0.52 -20.23 -0.94
CA TYR A 206 0.07 -19.27 -1.95
C TYR A 206 -1.02 -19.82 -2.87
N VAL A 207 -1.83 -18.90 -3.38
CA VAL A 207 -2.84 -19.13 -4.41
C VAL A 207 -2.58 -18.12 -5.53
N ILE A 208 -2.06 -18.58 -6.65
CA ILE A 208 -1.76 -17.75 -7.82
C ILE A 208 -2.53 -18.32 -9.02
N ARG A 209 -3.32 -17.47 -9.68
CA ARG A 209 -4.02 -17.87 -10.90
C ARG A 209 -3.02 -18.07 -12.03
N LEU A 210 -2.98 -19.27 -12.61
CA LEU A 210 -2.04 -19.58 -13.70
C LEU A 210 -2.49 -18.97 -15.03
N LYS A 211 -1.51 -18.67 -15.89
CA LYS A 211 -1.73 -18.30 -17.29
C LYS A 211 -2.25 -19.51 -18.07
N SER A 212 -3.13 -19.29 -19.04
CA SER A 212 -3.76 -20.36 -19.83
C SER A 212 -2.78 -21.20 -20.64
N ASN A 213 -1.60 -20.67 -20.94
CA ASN A 213 -0.54 -21.33 -21.70
C ASN A 213 0.52 -22.02 -20.82
N ARG A 214 0.36 -22.00 -19.49
CA ARG A 214 1.29 -22.69 -18.59
C ARG A 214 1.10 -24.20 -18.69
N LYS A 215 2.20 -24.90 -18.91
CA LYS A 215 2.25 -26.37 -18.88
C LYS A 215 2.50 -26.82 -17.44
N LEU A 216 1.62 -27.65 -16.92
CA LEU A 216 1.79 -28.32 -15.64
C LEU A 216 2.29 -29.74 -15.88
N LEU A 217 3.36 -30.11 -15.19
CA LEU A 217 3.86 -31.49 -15.19
C LEU A 217 3.49 -32.13 -13.86
N TYR A 218 2.70 -33.16 -13.89
CA TYR A 218 2.39 -33.98 -12.73
C TYR A 218 3.33 -35.20 -12.70
N LEU A 219 4.18 -35.25 -11.68
CA LEU A 219 5.01 -36.44 -11.46
C LEU A 219 4.20 -37.40 -10.62
N SER A 220 3.57 -38.38 -11.27
CA SER A 220 2.98 -39.53 -10.59
C SER A 220 4.10 -40.49 -10.21
N LEU A 221 4.34 -40.69 -8.93
CA LEU A 221 5.09 -41.83 -8.43
C LEU A 221 4.21 -43.07 -8.64
N ILE A 222 4.35 -43.73 -9.77
CA ILE A 222 3.83 -45.08 -9.95
C ILE A 222 4.71 -45.95 -9.06
N HIS A 223 4.17 -46.44 -7.97
CA HIS A 223 4.79 -47.54 -7.24
C HIS A 223 4.70 -48.80 -8.16
N ILE A 224 5.86 -49.23 -8.65
CA ILE A 224 6.04 -50.53 -9.26
C ILE A 224 6.06 -51.58 -8.16
#